data_1c80bbf72cbfcd8738b9ad5db9f3d5ab
#
_entry.id   1c80bbf72cbfcd8738b9ad5db9f3d5ab
#
_cell.length_a   1.000
_cell.length_b   1.000
_cell.length_c   1.000
_cell.angle_alpha   90.00
_cell.angle_beta   90.00
_cell.angle_gamma   90.00
#
_symmetry.space_group_name_H-M   'P 1'
#
loop_
_entity.id
_entity.type
_entity.pdbx_description
1 polymer ?
#
loop_
_entity_poly.entity_id
_entity_poly.type
_entity_poly.pdbx_seq_one_letter_code
_entity_poly.pdbx_strand_id
1 'polypeptide(L)'
;MKQNSSKVHRMKKDMSQKLVMMRYQQNDFQEHDHHFFELAYVTSGSAEHTLNGTRSILKPNDFFFIDLGSYHSFEHAKNLELINCLFVPEFIDETLQGCESLDALLHSSMIRYSRLTVGQTWADRIFHDESGKIGALLSEMVDEYENKQLGSNEIFRCHLKEILILTLRMLVQPTKAYSDSIINEVISFANKHYQEPLTLQTF
;
A
#
# COMPACT_ATOMS: atom_id res chain seq x y z
N MET A 1 4.95 38.94 -3.98
CA MET A 1 5.48 37.58 -3.72
C MET A 1 5.02 36.67 -4.87
N LYS A 2 5.92 36.32 -5.78
CA LYS A 2 5.61 35.41 -6.88
C LYS A 2 5.63 33.98 -6.29
N GLN A 3 4.47 33.30 -6.27
CA GLN A 3 4.41 31.86 -6.06
C GLN A 3 5.19 31.20 -7.21
N ASN A 4 6.35 30.64 -6.88
CA ASN A 4 7.03 29.69 -7.74
C ASN A 4 6.20 28.40 -7.72
N SER A 5 5.32 28.22 -8.69
CA SER A 5 4.78 26.90 -8.96
C SER A 5 5.93 26.07 -9.54
N SER A 6 6.60 25.28 -8.73
CA SER A 6 7.49 24.24 -9.20
C SER A 6 6.66 23.34 -10.12
N LYS A 7 7.03 23.24 -11.39
CA LYS A 7 6.39 22.27 -12.29
C LYS A 7 6.82 20.89 -11.83
N VAL A 8 5.93 20.18 -11.17
CA VAL A 8 6.10 18.75 -10.86
C VAL A 8 6.40 18.03 -12.16
N HIS A 9 7.50 17.30 -12.21
CA HIS A 9 7.91 16.58 -13.41
C HIS A 9 7.15 15.25 -13.47
N ARG A 10 6.34 15.06 -14.53
CA ARG A 10 5.59 13.80 -14.72
C ARG A 10 6.47 12.72 -15.29
N MET A 11 6.73 11.67 -14.49
CA MET A 11 7.44 10.51 -14.95
C MET A 11 6.52 9.63 -15.82
N LYS A 12 6.91 9.42 -17.08
CA LYS A 12 6.20 8.51 -17.98
C LYS A 12 6.96 7.20 -18.06
N LYS A 13 6.36 6.13 -17.55
CA LYS A 13 6.85 4.76 -17.74
C LYS A 13 5.85 3.97 -18.56
N ASP A 14 6.36 3.15 -19.45
CA ASP A 14 5.52 2.22 -20.21
C ASP A 14 4.99 1.13 -19.26
N MET A 15 3.68 1.19 -19.00
CA MET A 15 2.95 0.23 -18.16
C MET A 15 2.17 -0.79 -18.99
N SER A 16 2.58 -1.04 -20.24
CA SER A 16 1.95 -2.06 -21.10
C SER A 16 1.92 -3.45 -20.46
N GLN A 17 2.88 -3.76 -19.60
CA GLN A 17 2.93 -5.01 -18.82
C GLN A 17 2.09 -4.97 -17.53
N LYS A 18 1.47 -3.82 -17.20
CA LYS A 18 0.68 -3.58 -15.98
C LYS A 18 1.43 -3.76 -14.66
N LEU A 19 2.62 -4.35 -14.66
CA LEU A 19 3.53 -4.49 -13.51
C LEU A 19 4.98 -4.43 -13.98
N VAL A 20 5.81 -3.71 -13.24
CA VAL A 20 7.26 -3.62 -13.46
C VAL A 20 7.97 -3.74 -12.11
N MET A 21 8.92 -4.67 -12.03
CA MET A 21 9.80 -4.81 -10.87
C MET A 21 11.19 -4.30 -11.21
N MET A 22 11.86 -3.67 -10.25
CA MET A 22 13.25 -3.27 -10.40
C MET A 22 13.95 -3.16 -9.05
N ARG A 23 15.24 -3.51 -9.03
CA ARG A 23 16.16 -3.21 -7.95
C ARG A 23 17.20 -2.21 -8.48
N TYR A 24 17.40 -1.10 -7.80
CA TYR A 24 18.33 -0.08 -8.27
C TYR A 24 18.83 0.81 -7.15
N GLN A 25 19.94 1.49 -7.41
CA GLN A 25 20.47 2.52 -6.53
C GLN A 25 19.76 3.85 -6.81
N GLN A 26 19.10 4.38 -5.81
CA GLN A 26 18.40 5.66 -5.88
C GLN A 26 19.34 6.79 -5.47
N ASN A 27 19.51 7.75 -6.34
CA ASN A 27 20.17 9.03 -6.07
C ASN A 27 19.13 10.11 -5.72
N ASP A 28 19.61 11.31 -5.42
CA ASP A 28 18.75 12.48 -5.29
C ASP A 28 17.89 12.62 -6.55
N PHE A 29 16.60 12.82 -6.36
CA PHE A 29 15.66 12.92 -7.46
C PHE A 29 14.63 14.01 -7.18
N GLN A 30 14.43 14.89 -8.15
CA GLN A 30 13.50 16.02 -8.04
C GLN A 30 12.07 15.56 -7.89
N GLU A 31 11.23 16.46 -7.36
CA GLU A 31 9.80 16.23 -7.20
C GLU A 31 9.14 15.86 -8.53
N HIS A 32 8.42 14.74 -8.53
CA HIS A 32 7.74 14.19 -9.68
C HIS A 32 6.46 13.44 -9.28
N ASP A 33 5.58 13.23 -10.26
CA ASP A 33 4.36 12.41 -10.15
C ASP A 33 4.34 11.31 -11.22
N HIS A 34 3.45 10.33 -11.06
CA HIS A 34 3.24 9.26 -12.03
C HIS A 34 1.80 8.72 -12.01
N HIS A 35 1.43 7.95 -13.06
CA HIS A 35 0.09 7.37 -13.26
C HIS A 35 0.04 5.86 -12.99
N PHE A 36 0.78 5.40 -12.02
CA PHE A 36 0.79 4.02 -11.54
C PHE A 36 1.03 4.04 -10.04
N PHE A 37 0.66 2.96 -9.38
CA PHE A 37 1.09 2.75 -8.00
C PHE A 37 2.56 2.38 -7.95
N GLU A 38 3.25 2.92 -6.97
CA GLU A 38 4.61 2.51 -6.63
C GLU A 38 4.63 1.98 -5.20
N LEU A 39 5.11 0.75 -5.04
CA LEU A 39 5.50 0.19 -3.77
C LEU A 39 7.02 0.15 -3.73
N ALA A 40 7.62 0.99 -2.88
CA ALA A 40 9.07 1.09 -2.70
C ALA A 40 9.48 0.46 -1.37
N TYR A 41 10.56 -0.32 -1.38
CA TYR A 41 11.17 -0.94 -0.21
C TYR A 41 12.65 -0.63 -0.13
N VAL A 42 13.12 -0.14 1.01
CA VAL A 42 14.51 0.22 1.25
C VAL A 42 15.31 -1.01 1.67
N THR A 43 16.22 -1.46 0.80
CA THR A 43 17.10 -2.60 1.11
C THR A 43 18.36 -2.16 1.84
N SER A 44 18.90 -0.99 1.50
CA SER A 44 20.09 -0.41 2.16
C SER A 44 20.13 1.11 2.03
N GLY A 45 21.01 1.74 2.81
CA GLY A 45 21.25 3.18 2.75
C GLY A 45 20.18 4.04 3.43
N SER A 46 20.14 5.32 3.07
CA SER A 46 19.19 6.29 3.62
C SER A 46 18.98 7.46 2.68
N ALA A 47 17.86 8.16 2.80
CA ALA A 47 17.60 9.45 2.16
C ALA A 47 16.54 10.24 2.94
N GLU A 48 16.46 11.54 2.70
CA GLU A 48 15.26 12.31 2.99
C GLU A 48 14.27 12.09 1.85
N HIS A 49 13.07 11.67 2.19
CA HIS A 49 11.97 11.46 1.25
C HIS A 49 10.84 12.42 1.57
N THR A 50 10.37 13.13 0.58
CA THR A 50 9.19 13.99 0.70
C THR A 50 8.08 13.38 -0.14
N LEU A 51 6.92 13.10 0.48
CA LEU A 51 5.72 12.58 -0.17
C LEU A 51 4.56 13.50 0.15
N ASN A 52 3.95 14.09 -0.88
CA ASN A 52 2.85 15.07 -0.76
C ASN A 52 3.15 16.19 0.26
N GLY A 53 4.42 16.64 0.31
CA GLY A 53 4.89 17.67 1.25
C GLY A 53 5.25 17.16 2.64
N THR A 54 5.01 15.92 2.97
CA THR A 54 5.42 15.29 4.24
C THR A 54 6.83 14.73 4.10
N ARG A 55 7.76 15.22 4.93
CA ARG A 55 9.16 14.79 4.92
C ARG A 55 9.41 13.68 5.93
N SER A 56 10.14 12.64 5.51
CA SER A 56 10.55 11.50 6.31
C SER A 56 11.99 11.09 6.01
N ILE A 57 12.67 10.45 6.96
CA ILE A 57 14.00 9.88 6.73
C ILE A 57 13.82 8.37 6.53
N LEU A 58 14.22 7.89 5.36
CA LEU A 58 14.20 6.47 5.01
C LEU A 58 15.40 5.75 5.59
N LYS A 59 15.18 4.52 6.03
CA LYS A 59 16.18 3.58 6.54
C LYS A 59 15.89 2.16 6.04
N PRO A 60 16.85 1.22 6.11
CA PRO A 60 16.61 -0.17 5.71
C PRO A 60 15.37 -0.77 6.37
N ASN A 61 14.64 -1.58 5.63
CA ASN A 61 13.35 -2.20 5.96
C ASN A 61 12.15 -1.23 6.00
N ASP A 62 12.35 0.06 5.68
CA ASP A 62 11.21 0.93 5.45
C ASP A 62 10.60 0.64 4.08
N PHE A 63 9.28 0.74 4.00
CA PHE A 63 8.55 0.68 2.74
C PHE A 63 7.38 1.65 2.74
N PHE A 64 6.94 2.03 1.55
CA PHE A 64 5.86 2.97 1.38
C PHE A 64 5.17 2.78 0.03
N PHE A 65 3.94 3.27 -0.03
CA PHE A 65 3.16 3.31 -1.26
C PHE A 65 3.06 4.75 -1.74
N ILE A 66 3.11 4.93 -3.04
CA ILE A 66 2.85 6.19 -3.71
C ILE A 66 1.62 6.00 -4.58
N ASP A 67 0.58 6.75 -4.25
CA ASP A 67 -0.71 6.72 -4.93
C ASP A 67 -0.65 7.39 -6.29
N LEU A 68 -1.63 7.13 -7.16
CA LEU A 68 -1.75 7.83 -8.43
C LEU A 68 -1.85 9.35 -8.22
N GLY A 69 -1.01 10.10 -8.94
CA GLY A 69 -1.01 11.55 -8.85
C GLY A 69 -0.40 12.14 -7.59
N SER A 70 0.10 11.31 -6.67
CA SER A 70 0.95 11.78 -5.58
C SER A 70 2.30 12.23 -6.12
N TYR A 71 2.88 13.26 -5.50
CA TYR A 71 4.20 13.75 -5.85
C TYR A 71 5.22 13.46 -4.75
N HIS A 72 6.42 13.09 -5.16
CA HIS A 72 7.49 12.77 -4.22
C HIS A 72 8.88 13.13 -4.75
N SER A 73 9.85 13.20 -3.82
CA SER A 73 11.26 13.48 -4.12
C SER A 73 12.19 12.75 -3.15
N PHE A 74 13.45 12.58 -3.57
CA PHE A 74 14.53 12.06 -2.72
C PHE A 74 15.66 13.09 -2.65
N GLU A 75 16.11 13.40 -1.45
CA GLU A 75 17.22 14.32 -1.17
C GLU A 75 18.23 13.67 -0.22
N HIS A 76 19.49 14.05 -0.34
CA HIS A 76 20.57 13.57 0.53
C HIS A 76 20.72 12.04 0.55
N ALA A 77 20.48 11.39 -0.59
CA ALA A 77 20.59 9.94 -0.73
C ALA A 77 22.03 9.45 -0.45
N LYS A 78 22.16 8.47 0.45
CA LYS A 78 23.45 7.86 0.84
C LYS A 78 23.37 6.35 0.63
N ASN A 79 23.93 5.88 -0.48
CA ASN A 79 23.92 4.46 -0.85
C ASN A 79 22.50 3.85 -0.74
N LEU A 80 21.48 4.62 -1.09
CA LEU A 80 20.11 4.19 -1.02
C LEU A 80 19.84 3.17 -2.12
N GLU A 81 19.48 1.95 -1.73
CA GLU A 81 19.04 0.92 -2.65
C GLU A 81 17.58 0.59 -2.39
N LEU A 82 16.80 0.51 -3.48
CA LEU A 82 15.38 0.26 -3.45
C LEU A 82 15.02 -0.97 -4.28
N ILE A 83 14.00 -1.70 -3.82
CA ILE A 83 13.16 -2.52 -4.67
C ILE A 83 11.88 -1.73 -4.94
N ASN A 84 11.59 -1.46 -6.22
CA ASN A 84 10.34 -0.84 -6.64
C ASN A 84 9.47 -1.84 -7.37
N CYS A 85 8.20 -1.89 -6.97
CA CYS A 85 7.11 -2.56 -7.67
C CYS A 85 6.15 -1.49 -8.18
N LEU A 86 6.18 -1.25 -9.47
CA LEU A 86 5.25 -0.34 -10.15
C LEU A 86 4.10 -1.16 -10.72
N PHE A 87 2.86 -0.78 -10.44
CA PHE A 87 1.72 -1.55 -10.93
C PHE A 87 0.48 -0.66 -11.14
N VAL A 88 -0.43 -1.15 -11.97
CA VAL A 88 -1.79 -0.61 -12.05
C VAL A 88 -2.74 -1.52 -11.26
N PRO A 89 -3.76 -0.99 -10.58
CA PRO A 89 -4.66 -1.77 -9.72
C PRO A 89 -5.30 -2.97 -10.42
N GLU A 90 -5.66 -2.82 -11.68
CA GLU A 90 -6.28 -3.85 -12.51
C GLU A 90 -5.35 -5.05 -12.76
N PHE A 91 -4.04 -4.92 -12.49
CA PHE A 91 -3.13 -6.05 -12.51
C PHE A 91 -3.44 -7.04 -11.39
N ILE A 92 -3.78 -6.53 -10.20
CA ILE A 92 -4.10 -7.35 -9.04
C ILE A 92 -5.46 -8.04 -9.22
N ASP A 93 -6.47 -7.24 -9.63
CA ASP A 93 -7.84 -7.69 -9.86
C ASP A 93 -8.57 -6.68 -10.74
N GLU A 94 -9.30 -7.14 -11.75
CA GLU A 94 -10.02 -6.27 -12.69
C GLU A 94 -11.09 -5.42 -12.00
N THR A 95 -11.61 -5.86 -10.86
CA THR A 95 -12.59 -5.09 -10.06
C THR A 95 -11.99 -3.84 -9.41
N LEU A 96 -10.66 -3.70 -9.41
CA LEU A 96 -9.94 -2.55 -8.87
C LEU A 96 -9.77 -1.41 -9.89
N GLN A 97 -10.38 -1.52 -11.05
CA GLN A 97 -10.35 -0.46 -12.05
C GLN A 97 -10.87 0.85 -11.46
N GLY A 98 -10.07 1.92 -11.62
CA GLY A 98 -10.40 3.23 -11.06
C GLY A 98 -10.02 3.45 -9.60
N CYS A 99 -9.36 2.49 -8.93
CA CYS A 99 -8.73 2.74 -7.65
C CYS A 99 -7.51 3.66 -7.85
N GLU A 100 -7.47 4.79 -7.14
CA GLU A 100 -6.41 5.79 -7.27
C GLU A 100 -5.55 5.93 -6.00
N SER A 101 -5.94 5.30 -4.89
CA SER A 101 -5.23 5.40 -3.62
C SER A 101 -5.09 4.05 -2.92
N LEU A 102 -4.07 3.93 -2.06
CA LEU A 102 -3.88 2.78 -1.17
C LEU A 102 -5.13 2.53 -0.31
N ASP A 103 -5.75 3.60 0.17
CA ASP A 103 -6.99 3.54 0.94
C ASP A 103 -8.10 2.85 0.15
N ALA A 104 -8.31 3.22 -1.11
CA ALA A 104 -9.29 2.58 -1.99
C ALA A 104 -8.95 1.09 -2.26
N LEU A 105 -7.65 0.75 -2.42
CA LEU A 105 -7.20 -0.64 -2.57
C LEU A 105 -7.49 -1.46 -1.33
N LEU A 106 -7.19 -0.94 -0.14
CA LEU A 106 -7.39 -1.63 1.13
C LEU A 106 -8.87 -1.79 1.49
N HIS A 107 -9.74 -0.86 1.06
CA HIS A 107 -11.20 -0.94 1.26
C HIS A 107 -11.92 -1.74 0.17
N SER A 108 -11.24 -2.22 -0.84
CA SER A 108 -11.84 -2.97 -1.93
C SER A 108 -12.49 -4.27 -1.44
N SER A 109 -13.43 -4.78 -2.25
CA SER A 109 -14.09 -6.08 -2.00
C SER A 109 -13.10 -7.24 -1.90
N MET A 110 -11.90 -7.09 -2.47
CA MET A 110 -10.82 -8.06 -2.40
C MET A 110 -10.34 -8.32 -0.97
N ILE A 111 -10.29 -7.28 -0.12
CA ILE A 111 -9.76 -7.39 1.24
C ILE A 111 -10.88 -7.51 2.30
N ARG A 112 -12.14 -7.23 1.98
CA ARG A 112 -13.34 -7.38 2.82
C ARG A 112 -13.25 -6.89 4.29
N TYR A 113 -12.35 -5.94 4.58
CA TYR A 113 -12.13 -5.42 5.94
C TYR A 113 -12.73 -4.03 6.16
N SER A 114 -13.77 -3.67 5.43
CA SER A 114 -14.35 -2.32 5.37
C SER A 114 -14.86 -1.72 6.69
N ARG A 115 -14.80 -2.44 7.80
CA ARG A 115 -15.35 -1.95 9.09
C ARG A 115 -14.32 -1.47 10.10
N LEU A 116 -13.01 -1.66 9.86
CA LEU A 116 -11.99 -1.40 10.88
C LEU A 116 -11.20 -0.10 10.70
N THR A 117 -11.39 0.59 9.58
CA THR A 117 -10.54 1.73 9.20
C THR A 117 -11.25 3.09 9.19
N VAL A 118 -12.41 3.21 9.82
CA VAL A 118 -13.12 4.49 9.88
C VAL A 118 -12.28 5.51 10.65
N GLY A 119 -11.68 6.46 9.94
CA GLY A 119 -11.11 7.68 10.50
C GLY A 119 -9.61 7.87 10.40
N GLN A 120 -8.86 7.01 9.73
CA GLN A 120 -7.42 7.24 9.48
C GLN A 120 -7.12 7.27 7.98
N THR A 121 -6.49 8.34 7.51
CA THR A 121 -5.89 8.40 6.17
C THR A 121 -4.54 7.69 6.19
N TRP A 122 -4.31 6.83 5.22
CA TRP A 122 -3.09 6.01 5.10
C TRP A 122 -2.09 6.59 4.10
N ALA A 123 -2.52 7.61 3.37
CA ALA A 123 -1.66 8.36 2.47
C ALA A 123 -0.43 8.89 3.23
N ASP A 124 0.72 8.90 2.57
CA ASP A 124 1.97 9.51 3.03
C ASP A 124 2.66 8.82 4.22
N ARG A 125 2.34 7.55 4.52
CA ARG A 125 3.00 6.81 5.59
C ARG A 125 4.22 6.03 5.11
N ILE A 126 5.27 6.10 5.93
CA ILE A 126 6.39 5.16 5.88
C ILE A 126 6.09 4.04 6.88
N PHE A 127 6.13 2.80 6.40
CA PHE A 127 5.99 1.58 7.20
C PHE A 127 7.37 1.00 7.49
N HIS A 128 7.49 0.25 8.57
CA HIS A 128 8.70 -0.48 8.90
C HIS A 128 8.44 -1.98 8.95
N ASP A 129 9.15 -2.76 8.15
CA ASP A 129 9.03 -4.22 8.09
C ASP A 129 9.91 -4.88 9.15
N GLU A 130 9.43 -4.93 10.40
CA GLU A 130 10.17 -5.53 11.52
C GLU A 130 10.48 -7.02 11.29
N SER A 131 9.62 -7.71 10.58
CA SER A 131 9.75 -9.15 10.33
C SER A 131 10.63 -9.51 9.14
N GLY A 132 10.90 -8.55 8.25
CA GLY A 132 11.55 -8.78 6.95
C GLY A 132 10.67 -9.53 5.93
N LYS A 133 9.41 -9.79 6.26
CA LYS A 133 8.51 -10.59 5.42
C LYS A 133 8.16 -9.89 4.11
N ILE A 134 7.93 -8.58 4.14
CA ILE A 134 7.61 -7.79 2.93
C ILE A 134 8.83 -7.71 2.03
N GLY A 135 10.01 -7.47 2.61
CA GLY A 135 11.26 -7.48 1.86
C GLY A 135 11.55 -8.82 1.19
N ALA A 136 11.28 -9.93 1.87
CA ALA A 136 11.42 -11.27 1.29
C ALA A 136 10.48 -11.47 0.09
N LEU A 137 9.19 -11.15 0.23
CA LEU A 137 8.21 -11.26 -0.85
C LEU A 137 8.59 -10.41 -2.07
N LEU A 138 9.05 -9.18 -1.84
CA LEU A 138 9.50 -8.31 -2.94
C LEU A 138 10.77 -8.83 -3.61
N SER A 139 11.69 -9.43 -2.86
CA SER A 139 12.88 -10.06 -3.44
C SER A 139 12.53 -11.26 -4.31
N GLU A 140 11.61 -12.13 -3.84
CA GLU A 140 11.08 -13.24 -4.63
C GLU A 140 10.39 -12.74 -5.91
N MET A 141 9.65 -11.62 -5.84
CA MET A 141 9.04 -11.01 -7.02
C MET A 141 10.08 -10.48 -8.01
N VAL A 142 11.20 -9.90 -7.54
CA VAL A 142 12.29 -9.47 -8.45
C VAL A 142 12.88 -10.68 -9.18
N ASP A 143 13.20 -11.75 -8.43
CA ASP A 143 13.79 -12.96 -9.00
C ASP A 143 12.84 -13.61 -10.02
N GLU A 144 11.54 -13.68 -9.72
CA GLU A 144 10.51 -14.18 -10.63
C GLU A 144 10.35 -13.27 -11.87
N TYR A 145 10.46 -11.94 -11.69
CA TYR A 145 10.35 -10.98 -12.80
C TYR A 145 11.53 -11.10 -13.79
N GLU A 146 12.73 -11.37 -13.27
CA GLU A 146 13.93 -11.58 -14.09
C GLU A 146 13.87 -12.91 -14.86
N ASN A 147 13.35 -13.96 -14.22
CA ASN A 147 13.31 -15.32 -14.79
C ASN A 147 12.08 -15.59 -15.67
N LYS A 148 10.99 -14.87 -15.49
CA LYS A 148 9.73 -14.93 -16.28
C LYS A 148 9.27 -16.36 -16.64
N GLN A 149 8.86 -17.10 -15.62
CA GLN A 149 8.35 -18.45 -15.82
C GLN A 149 6.85 -18.49 -16.14
N LEU A 150 6.34 -19.67 -16.48
CA LEU A 150 4.91 -19.89 -16.67
C LEU A 150 4.18 -19.61 -15.33
N GLY A 151 3.20 -18.70 -15.37
CA GLY A 151 2.42 -18.34 -14.19
C GLY A 151 2.98 -17.18 -13.37
N SER A 152 4.08 -16.55 -13.77
CA SER A 152 4.70 -15.41 -13.04
C SER A 152 3.68 -14.33 -12.66
N ASN A 153 2.74 -14.00 -13.55
CA ASN A 153 1.72 -12.99 -13.24
C ASN A 153 0.83 -13.38 -12.05
N GLU A 154 0.53 -14.66 -11.87
CA GLU A 154 -0.26 -15.13 -10.73
C GLU A 154 0.56 -15.10 -9.43
N ILE A 155 1.84 -15.42 -9.51
CA ILE A 155 2.77 -15.27 -8.38
C ILE A 155 2.82 -13.80 -7.94
N PHE A 156 3.00 -12.86 -8.87
CA PHE A 156 2.98 -11.43 -8.54
C PHE A 156 1.66 -10.98 -7.91
N ARG A 157 0.51 -11.43 -8.43
CA ARG A 157 -0.80 -11.12 -7.85
C ARG A 157 -0.93 -11.65 -6.42
N CYS A 158 -0.48 -12.88 -6.17
CA CYS A 158 -0.51 -13.48 -4.84
C CYS A 158 0.36 -12.69 -3.86
N HIS A 159 1.61 -12.36 -4.24
CA HIS A 159 2.51 -11.59 -3.37
C HIS A 159 2.02 -10.17 -3.12
N LEU A 160 1.51 -9.47 -4.13
CA LEU A 160 0.93 -8.14 -3.93
C LEU A 160 -0.27 -8.18 -2.99
N LYS A 161 -1.17 -9.16 -3.14
CA LYS A 161 -2.30 -9.36 -2.21
C LYS A 161 -1.80 -9.64 -0.78
N GLU A 162 -0.79 -10.49 -0.63
CA GLU A 162 -0.20 -10.78 0.69
C GLU A 162 0.41 -9.52 1.31
N ILE A 163 1.19 -8.73 0.55
CA ILE A 163 1.80 -7.48 1.02
C ILE A 163 0.71 -6.49 1.45
N LEU A 164 -0.35 -6.30 0.67
CA LEU A 164 -1.46 -5.42 1.03
C LEU A 164 -2.15 -5.87 2.33
N ILE A 165 -2.37 -7.18 2.51
CA ILE A 165 -2.95 -7.72 3.74
C ILE A 165 -2.01 -7.51 4.94
N LEU A 166 -0.71 -7.73 4.78
CA LEU A 166 0.28 -7.51 5.83
C LEU A 166 0.34 -6.03 6.20
N THR A 167 0.34 -5.13 5.22
CA THR A 167 0.27 -3.69 5.44
C THR A 167 -1.00 -3.30 6.20
N LEU A 168 -2.15 -3.82 5.79
CA LEU A 168 -3.41 -3.60 6.50
C LEU A 168 -3.33 -4.04 7.97
N ARG A 169 -2.72 -5.19 8.25
CA ARG A 169 -2.52 -5.69 9.63
C ARG A 169 -1.63 -4.78 10.47
N MET A 170 -0.64 -4.12 9.87
CA MET A 170 0.19 -3.12 10.58
C MET A 170 -0.63 -1.87 10.94
N LEU A 171 -1.63 -1.54 10.15
CA LEU A 171 -2.50 -0.38 10.34
C LEU A 171 -3.59 -0.64 11.37
N VAL A 172 -4.12 -1.84 11.39
CA VAL A 172 -5.14 -2.27 12.35
C VAL A 172 -4.43 -2.68 13.64
N GLN A 173 -4.14 -1.71 14.53
CA GLN A 173 -3.82 -2.08 15.90
C GLN A 173 -5.02 -2.84 16.49
N PRO A 174 -4.81 -3.95 17.19
CA PRO A 174 -5.88 -4.56 17.96
C PRO A 174 -6.29 -3.54 19.04
N THR A 175 -7.28 -2.72 18.74
CA THR A 175 -7.98 -2.01 19.79
C THR A 175 -8.53 -3.10 20.69
N LYS A 176 -7.89 -3.26 21.85
CA LYS A 176 -8.39 -4.13 22.92
C LYS A 176 -9.90 -3.96 22.99
N ALA A 177 -10.62 -5.02 22.57
CA ALA A 177 -11.98 -5.34 23.04
C ALA A 177 -13.08 -4.29 22.80
N TYR A 178 -13.13 -3.56 21.69
CA TYR A 178 -14.34 -2.75 21.42
C TYR A 178 -15.31 -3.43 20.43
N SER A 179 -14.84 -4.36 19.59
CA SER A 179 -15.72 -4.99 18.61
C SER A 179 -16.39 -6.26 19.13
N ASP A 180 -15.72 -7.03 19.99
CA ASP A 180 -16.25 -8.35 20.37
C ASP A 180 -17.44 -8.25 21.34
N SER A 181 -17.49 -7.25 22.21
CA SER A 181 -18.56 -7.12 23.19
C SER A 181 -19.89 -6.72 22.53
N ILE A 182 -19.93 -5.64 21.75
CA ILE A 182 -21.19 -5.17 21.13
C ILE A 182 -21.67 -6.13 20.04
N ILE A 183 -20.79 -6.63 19.18
CA ILE A 183 -21.16 -7.59 18.15
C ILE A 183 -21.62 -8.90 18.77
N ASN A 184 -20.93 -9.40 19.80
CA ASN A 184 -21.33 -10.60 20.52
C ASN A 184 -22.63 -10.40 21.29
N GLU A 185 -22.87 -9.22 21.85
CA GLU A 185 -24.17 -8.86 22.45
C GLU A 185 -25.29 -8.85 21.42
N VAL A 186 -25.07 -8.23 20.25
CA VAL A 186 -26.05 -8.22 19.14
C VAL A 186 -26.31 -9.63 18.61
N ILE A 187 -25.25 -10.42 18.39
CA ILE A 187 -25.39 -11.81 17.95
C ILE A 187 -26.10 -12.66 19.02
N SER A 188 -25.73 -12.50 20.28
CA SER A 188 -26.36 -13.20 21.41
C SER A 188 -27.82 -12.83 21.54
N PHE A 189 -28.15 -11.55 21.43
CA PHE A 189 -29.51 -11.06 21.43
C PHE A 189 -30.32 -11.61 20.25
N ALA A 190 -29.78 -11.51 19.03
CA ALA A 190 -30.41 -12.04 17.84
C ALA A 190 -30.67 -13.56 17.94
N ASN A 191 -29.70 -14.34 18.42
CA ASN A 191 -29.85 -15.79 18.62
C ASN A 191 -30.86 -16.15 19.69
N LYS A 192 -31.07 -15.30 20.68
CA LYS A 192 -32.05 -15.52 21.75
C LYS A 192 -33.47 -15.16 21.32
N HIS A 193 -33.61 -14.19 20.41
CA HIS A 193 -34.90 -13.63 20.00
C HIS A 193 -35.23 -13.84 18.51
N TYR A 194 -34.55 -14.76 17.80
CA TYR A 194 -34.72 -14.94 16.35
C TYR A 194 -36.12 -15.37 15.93
N GLN A 195 -36.95 -15.86 16.87
CA GLN A 195 -38.35 -16.23 16.63
C GLN A 195 -39.35 -15.06 16.83
N GLU A 196 -38.86 -13.90 17.30
CA GLU A 196 -39.65 -12.70 17.55
C GLU A 196 -39.42 -11.68 16.41
N PRO A 197 -40.41 -10.81 16.12
CA PRO A 197 -40.22 -9.76 15.14
C PRO A 197 -39.22 -8.72 15.69
N LEU A 198 -37.95 -8.80 15.22
CA LEU A 198 -36.89 -7.89 15.62
C LEU A 198 -36.96 -6.58 14.79
N THR A 199 -36.97 -5.46 15.47
CA THR A 199 -36.88 -4.10 14.89
C THR A 199 -35.68 -3.36 15.43
N LEU A 200 -35.26 -2.27 14.77
CA LEU A 200 -34.14 -1.43 15.27
C LEU A 200 -34.45 -0.80 16.65
N GLN A 201 -35.67 -0.82 17.12
CA GLN A 201 -36.08 -0.33 18.45
C GLN A 201 -35.95 -1.41 19.53
N THR A 202 -35.69 -2.66 19.16
CA THR A 202 -35.52 -3.79 20.09
C THR A 202 -34.06 -4.05 20.46
N PHE A 203 -33.12 -3.26 19.90
CA PHE A 203 -31.69 -3.32 20.19
C PHE A 203 -31.24 -2.19 21.11
#